data_a4d413fed53567ea2418664028e0bcaa
#
_entry.id   a4d413fed53567ea2418664028e0bcaa
#
_cell.length_a   1.000
_cell.length_b   1.000
_cell.length_c   1.000
_cell.angle_alpha   90.00
_cell.angle_beta   90.00
_cell.angle_gamma   90.00
#
_symmetry.space_group_name_H-M   'P 1'
#
loop_
_entity.id
_entity.type
_entity.pdbx_description
1 polymer ?
#
loop_
_entity_poly.entity_id
_entity_poly.type
_entity_poly.pdbx_seq_one_letter_code
_entity_poly.pdbx_strand_id
1 'polypeptide(L)'
;MSYAPAEGTQPKQAATGEALDIKGLAWAVFEWARNPYYNVIVIYVFTPYFANAVVGGGAAGQTVVANTIAAAGLIMAILAPVLGVIVDKGGRKKLFIFFVFLVMGLCSAGLGFVLPDTPGAVPIGMVLLATAYCCYTISELLHNSLLPAAGSPKALPMISGMGLAMGNIAGVVMLVGLIAASNLSLWVQAQPGGIGPLSGPIVAVWLGLFIIPFFLFMPDNVGSLGSWRKGAVQTFTPPNFKLWGAVPGLNYLWSGPINAALFIRQKFKESPNVMKFLLARMIYADGLAVLLTLGGVYVAGVLGWSLTEVMIYGIVGSLIGALGGIVGGWLDGWLGPKRALMVELTAILIILMLQLSVTQDSLFFGLMPAGHEVWDGFGTGLFSTLSDVVYFLFIVPAAISIVACISSSRYMLVHISPPERIGEFFGFYAMAASVTVWIGPLVVGVMTAAFNDQRIGFSGVGLLFLLGLIGIAFFVEADKTPEHLKSSPQS
;
A
#
# COMPACT_ATOMS: atom_id res chain seq x y z
N MET A 1 52.50 -10.27 51.22
CA MET A 1 52.52 -9.22 50.18
C MET A 1 51.75 -9.77 48.98
N SER A 2 50.46 -9.42 48.89
CA SER A 2 49.56 -9.86 47.84
C SER A 2 49.30 -8.66 46.93
N TYR A 3 49.67 -8.76 45.64
CA TYR A 3 49.45 -7.76 44.62
C TYR A 3 48.02 -7.95 44.11
N ALA A 4 47.16 -6.93 44.27
CA ALA A 4 45.88 -6.82 43.59
C ALA A 4 46.10 -6.17 42.22
N PRO A 5 45.51 -6.67 41.11
CA PRO A 5 45.57 -5.99 39.81
C PRO A 5 44.58 -4.81 39.80
N ALA A 6 45.07 -3.67 39.28
CA ALA A 6 44.30 -2.47 39.07
C ALA A 6 43.12 -2.69 38.09
N GLU A 7 41.92 -2.30 38.50
CA GLU A 7 40.76 -2.19 37.62
C GLU A 7 41.05 -1.19 36.49
N GLY A 8 41.21 -1.72 35.30
CA GLY A 8 41.26 -0.93 34.07
C GLY A 8 39.88 -0.34 33.79
N THR A 9 39.74 0.97 33.96
CA THR A 9 38.65 1.79 33.46
C THR A 9 38.53 1.59 31.97
N GLN A 10 37.54 0.81 31.54
CA GLN A 10 37.14 0.81 30.13
C GLN A 10 36.63 2.22 29.79
N PRO A 11 37.10 2.87 28.72
CA PRO A 11 36.54 4.12 28.29
C PRO A 11 35.07 3.86 27.91
N LYS A 12 34.14 4.61 28.54
CA LYS A 12 32.78 4.76 28.06
C LYS A 12 32.87 5.17 26.60
N GLN A 13 32.63 4.22 25.69
CA GLN A 13 32.33 4.57 24.30
C GLN A 13 31.10 5.50 24.33
N ALA A 14 31.36 6.78 24.11
CA ALA A 14 30.32 7.75 23.80
C ALA A 14 29.48 7.12 22.68
N ALA A 15 28.17 7.15 22.85
CA ALA A 15 27.19 6.81 21.83
C ALA A 15 27.34 7.84 20.69
N THR A 16 28.37 7.67 19.86
CA THR A 16 28.41 8.31 18.55
C THR A 16 27.30 7.64 17.75
N GLY A 17 26.19 8.38 17.55
CA GLY A 17 25.16 7.97 16.62
C GLY A 17 25.85 7.55 15.31
N GLU A 18 25.71 6.29 14.92
CA GLU A 18 26.26 5.84 13.65
C GLU A 18 25.73 6.76 12.56
N ALA A 19 26.64 7.49 11.90
CA ALA A 19 26.28 8.39 10.82
C ALA A 19 25.55 7.57 9.73
N LEU A 20 24.47 8.13 9.21
CA LEU A 20 23.70 7.53 8.14
C LEU A 20 24.64 7.25 6.95
N ASP A 21 24.86 5.97 6.63
CA ASP A 21 25.71 5.59 5.49
C ASP A 21 24.98 5.97 4.18
N ILE A 22 25.75 6.31 3.16
CA ILE A 22 25.24 6.64 1.82
C ILE A 22 24.35 5.52 1.25
N LYS A 23 24.57 4.27 1.67
CA LYS A 23 23.73 3.11 1.30
C LYS A 23 22.33 3.21 1.90
N GLY A 24 22.23 3.60 3.17
CA GLY A 24 20.95 3.81 3.83
C GLY A 24 20.16 4.96 3.19
N LEU A 25 20.85 6.05 2.84
CA LEU A 25 20.23 7.14 2.09
C LEU A 25 19.77 6.69 0.70
N ALA A 26 20.60 5.95 -0.04
CA ALA A 26 20.26 5.43 -1.36
C ALA A 26 19.06 4.48 -1.30
N TRP A 27 18.96 3.66 -0.25
CA TRP A 27 17.80 2.82 0.00
C TRP A 27 16.54 3.66 0.24
N ALA A 28 16.62 4.72 1.03
CA ALA A 28 15.46 5.58 1.31
C ALA A 28 15.03 6.40 0.07
N VAL A 29 15.97 6.87 -0.76
CA VAL A 29 15.70 7.58 -2.02
C VAL A 29 14.97 6.70 -3.05
N PHE A 30 15.06 5.38 -2.94
CA PHE A 30 14.24 4.49 -3.75
C PHE A 30 12.73 4.74 -3.56
N GLU A 31 12.27 4.96 -2.32
CA GLU A 31 10.87 5.30 -2.05
C GLU A 31 10.50 6.69 -2.60
N TRP A 32 11.42 7.65 -2.56
CA TRP A 32 11.25 8.95 -3.23
C TRP A 32 11.03 8.80 -4.74
N ALA A 33 11.76 7.89 -5.38
CA ALA A 33 11.58 7.60 -6.80
C ALA A 33 10.26 6.90 -7.10
N ARG A 34 9.90 5.89 -6.29
CA ARG A 34 8.81 4.96 -6.56
C ARG A 34 7.43 5.46 -6.19
N ASN A 35 7.30 6.11 -5.02
CA ASN A 35 5.99 6.38 -4.42
C ASN A 35 5.10 7.36 -5.23
N PRO A 36 5.63 8.35 -5.96
CA PRO A 36 4.81 9.18 -6.85
C PRO A 36 4.02 8.40 -7.90
N TYR A 37 4.53 7.25 -8.37
CA TYR A 37 3.73 6.37 -9.23
C TYR A 37 2.42 5.95 -8.55
N TYR A 38 2.49 5.50 -7.31
CA TYR A 38 1.31 5.05 -6.57
C TYR A 38 0.32 6.19 -6.32
N ASN A 39 0.80 7.32 -5.81
CA ASN A 39 -0.06 8.46 -5.49
C ASN A 39 -0.67 9.10 -6.74
N VAL A 40 0.11 9.28 -7.82
CA VAL A 40 -0.34 9.99 -9.01
C VAL A 40 -1.11 9.06 -9.96
N ILE A 41 -0.52 7.90 -10.28
CA ILE A 41 -1.12 7.02 -11.29
C ILE A 41 -2.25 6.19 -10.69
N VAL A 42 -2.02 5.57 -9.52
CA VAL A 42 -2.98 4.59 -8.98
C VAL A 42 -4.11 5.26 -8.19
N ILE A 43 -3.86 6.40 -7.50
CA ILE A 43 -4.84 6.94 -6.55
C ILE A 43 -5.50 8.23 -7.05
N TYR A 44 -4.71 9.30 -7.31
CA TYR A 44 -5.26 10.66 -7.31
C TYR A 44 -5.38 11.35 -8.68
N VAL A 45 -4.67 10.92 -9.74
CA VAL A 45 -4.66 11.63 -11.01
C VAL A 45 -5.06 10.75 -12.17
N PHE A 46 -4.24 9.73 -12.53
CA PHE A 46 -4.50 8.98 -13.75
C PHE A 46 -5.75 8.08 -13.64
N THR A 47 -5.93 7.31 -12.55
CA THR A 47 -7.11 6.45 -12.45
C THR A 47 -8.44 7.21 -12.36
N PRO A 48 -8.58 8.33 -11.62
CA PRO A 48 -9.77 9.17 -11.70
C PRO A 48 -10.00 9.76 -13.09
N TYR A 49 -8.95 10.23 -13.75
CA TYR A 49 -9.02 10.68 -15.14
C TYR A 49 -9.47 9.56 -16.07
N PHE A 50 -8.85 8.39 -15.99
CA PHE A 50 -9.15 7.23 -16.83
C PHE A 50 -10.60 6.77 -16.63
N ALA A 51 -11.05 6.67 -15.37
CA ALA A 51 -12.42 6.29 -15.05
C ALA A 51 -13.45 7.27 -15.63
N ASN A 52 -13.25 8.58 -15.46
CA ASN A 52 -14.25 9.57 -15.78
C ASN A 52 -14.16 10.07 -17.23
N ALA A 53 -12.96 10.37 -17.72
CA ALA A 53 -12.80 10.98 -19.05
C ALA A 53 -12.66 9.95 -20.18
N VAL A 54 -12.02 8.79 -19.92
CA VAL A 54 -11.73 7.80 -20.95
C VAL A 54 -12.79 6.70 -20.99
N VAL A 55 -13.21 6.19 -19.82
CA VAL A 55 -14.24 5.12 -19.74
C VAL A 55 -15.65 5.70 -19.80
N GLY A 56 -15.85 6.96 -19.41
CA GLY A 56 -17.16 7.64 -19.43
C GLY A 56 -17.81 7.80 -18.05
N GLY A 57 -17.06 7.63 -16.98
CA GLY A 57 -17.49 7.93 -15.61
C GLY A 57 -18.47 6.94 -14.98
N GLY A 58 -19.00 7.34 -13.83
CA GLY A 58 -20.02 6.58 -13.11
C GLY A 58 -19.62 5.13 -12.77
N ALA A 59 -20.61 4.26 -12.76
CA ALA A 59 -20.42 2.84 -12.46
C ALA A 59 -19.46 2.13 -13.45
N ALA A 60 -19.49 2.49 -14.73
CA ALA A 60 -18.60 1.91 -15.73
C ALA A 60 -17.12 2.22 -15.43
N GLY A 61 -16.80 3.48 -15.15
CA GLY A 61 -15.45 3.91 -14.81
C GLY A 61 -14.91 3.21 -13.57
N GLN A 62 -15.67 3.18 -12.48
CA GLN A 62 -15.28 2.49 -11.26
C GLN A 62 -15.09 0.99 -11.47
N THR A 63 -15.99 0.34 -12.20
CA THR A 63 -15.91 -1.10 -12.51
C THR A 63 -14.63 -1.43 -13.28
N VAL A 64 -14.30 -0.66 -14.33
CA VAL A 64 -13.11 -0.90 -15.16
C VAL A 64 -11.83 -0.74 -14.32
N VAL A 65 -11.71 0.34 -13.54
CA VAL A 65 -10.54 0.56 -12.70
C VAL A 65 -10.41 -0.50 -11.61
N ALA A 66 -11.50 -0.79 -10.89
CA ALA A 66 -11.51 -1.80 -9.83
C ALA A 66 -11.11 -3.19 -10.35
N ASN A 67 -11.67 -3.62 -11.47
CA ASN A 67 -11.34 -4.91 -12.08
C ASN A 67 -9.90 -4.94 -12.62
N THR A 68 -9.37 -3.82 -13.11
CA THR A 68 -7.98 -3.72 -13.57
C THR A 68 -7.01 -3.90 -12.40
N ILE A 69 -7.26 -3.23 -11.28
CA ILE A 69 -6.44 -3.36 -10.06
C ILE A 69 -6.61 -4.77 -9.46
N ALA A 70 -7.82 -5.32 -9.45
CA ALA A 70 -8.08 -6.68 -9.00
C ALA A 70 -7.31 -7.71 -9.83
N ALA A 71 -7.34 -7.61 -11.15
CA ALA A 71 -6.61 -8.51 -12.05
C ALA A 71 -5.10 -8.43 -11.81
N ALA A 72 -4.54 -7.22 -11.70
CA ALA A 72 -3.13 -7.03 -11.38
C ALA A 72 -2.77 -7.60 -10.00
N GLY A 73 -3.59 -7.37 -8.99
CA GLY A 73 -3.42 -7.93 -7.65
C GLY A 73 -3.49 -9.46 -7.64
N LEU A 74 -4.39 -10.07 -8.41
CA LEU A 74 -4.48 -11.53 -8.56
C LEU A 74 -3.22 -12.11 -9.24
N ILE A 75 -2.73 -11.47 -10.28
CA ILE A 75 -1.46 -11.84 -10.92
C ILE A 75 -0.33 -11.80 -9.89
N MET A 76 -0.27 -10.76 -9.08
CA MET A 76 0.74 -10.63 -8.04
C MET A 76 0.58 -11.65 -6.91
N ALA A 77 -0.64 -11.97 -6.50
CA ALA A 77 -0.90 -13.03 -5.51
C ALA A 77 -0.34 -14.40 -5.96
N ILE A 78 -0.38 -14.68 -7.25
CA ILE A 78 0.18 -15.91 -7.85
C ILE A 78 1.70 -15.81 -7.99
N LEU A 79 2.23 -14.66 -8.40
CA LEU A 79 3.66 -14.48 -8.69
C LEU A 79 4.50 -14.19 -7.44
N ALA A 80 3.97 -13.51 -6.42
CA ALA A 80 4.74 -13.08 -5.26
C ALA A 80 5.45 -14.22 -4.51
N PRO A 81 4.84 -15.39 -4.25
CA PRO A 81 5.53 -16.51 -3.61
C PRO A 81 6.71 -17.03 -4.45
N VAL A 82 6.55 -17.06 -5.77
CA VAL A 82 7.60 -17.49 -6.71
C VAL A 82 8.74 -16.48 -6.73
N LEU A 83 8.40 -15.21 -6.83
CA LEU A 83 9.37 -14.11 -6.83
C LEU A 83 10.12 -14.03 -5.51
N GLY A 84 9.47 -14.21 -4.36
CA GLY A 84 10.11 -14.24 -3.05
C GLY A 84 11.23 -15.26 -2.98
N VAL A 85 10.97 -16.48 -3.43
CA VAL A 85 12.00 -17.54 -3.48
C VAL A 85 13.13 -17.21 -4.44
N ILE A 86 12.83 -16.65 -5.60
CA ILE A 86 13.82 -16.23 -6.59
C ILE A 86 14.72 -15.14 -6.01
N VAL A 87 14.12 -14.17 -5.33
CA VAL A 87 14.80 -13.02 -4.71
C VAL A 87 15.72 -13.45 -3.57
N ASP A 88 15.31 -14.42 -2.75
CA ASP A 88 16.09 -14.89 -1.59
C ASP A 88 17.31 -15.72 -2.00
N LYS A 89 17.20 -16.51 -3.06
CA LYS A 89 18.24 -17.44 -3.50
C LYS A 89 19.12 -16.94 -4.65
N GLY A 90 18.78 -15.83 -5.28
CA GLY A 90 19.43 -15.42 -6.53
C GLY A 90 20.02 -14.03 -6.51
N GLY A 91 21.17 -13.92 -6.95
CA GLY A 91 22.13 -13.02 -7.49
C GLY A 91 21.74 -11.57 -7.70
N ARG A 92 21.78 -11.04 -8.87
CA ARG A 92 21.77 -9.61 -9.22
C ARG A 92 20.40 -8.93 -9.03
N LYS A 93 20.02 -8.63 -7.78
CA LYS A 93 18.74 -7.95 -7.47
C LYS A 93 18.62 -6.60 -8.18
N LYS A 94 19.72 -5.84 -8.29
CA LYS A 94 19.74 -4.53 -8.99
C LYS A 94 19.37 -4.66 -10.47
N LEU A 95 19.90 -5.67 -11.16
CA LEU A 95 19.55 -5.89 -12.57
C LEU A 95 18.06 -6.17 -12.74
N PHE A 96 17.47 -6.93 -11.82
CA PHE A 96 16.05 -7.22 -11.86
C PHE A 96 15.21 -5.97 -11.57
N ILE A 97 15.60 -5.16 -10.57
CA ILE A 97 15.00 -3.86 -10.28
C ILE A 97 15.08 -2.94 -11.51
N PHE A 98 16.20 -2.92 -12.23
CA PHE A 98 16.35 -2.12 -13.44
C PHE A 98 15.30 -2.46 -14.50
N PHE A 99 15.10 -3.75 -14.80
CA PHE A 99 14.08 -4.15 -15.77
C PHE A 99 12.66 -3.85 -15.29
N VAL A 100 12.37 -4.05 -14.00
CA VAL A 100 11.08 -3.73 -13.41
C VAL A 100 10.78 -2.23 -13.52
N PHE A 101 11.76 -1.36 -13.18
CA PHE A 101 11.61 0.09 -13.31
C PHE A 101 11.53 0.55 -14.76
N LEU A 102 12.28 -0.08 -15.67
CA LEU A 102 12.20 0.20 -17.09
C LEU A 102 10.79 -0.09 -17.64
N VAL A 103 10.24 -1.26 -17.34
CA VAL A 103 8.88 -1.63 -17.78
C VAL A 103 7.85 -0.72 -17.14
N MET A 104 7.96 -0.44 -15.82
CA MET A 104 7.06 0.48 -15.11
C MET A 104 7.11 1.89 -15.72
N GLY A 105 8.30 2.40 -16.02
CA GLY A 105 8.49 3.71 -16.65
C GLY A 105 7.92 3.75 -18.06
N LEU A 106 8.17 2.74 -18.89
CA LEU A 106 7.62 2.65 -20.25
C LEU A 106 6.09 2.55 -20.24
N CYS A 107 5.51 1.74 -19.35
CA CYS A 107 4.07 1.67 -19.19
C CYS A 107 3.49 3.01 -18.72
N SER A 108 4.14 3.65 -17.72
CA SER A 108 3.71 4.98 -17.25
C SER A 108 3.77 6.03 -18.37
N ALA A 109 4.85 6.07 -19.16
CA ALA A 109 4.95 6.96 -20.30
C ALA A 109 3.86 6.68 -21.35
N GLY A 110 3.57 5.39 -21.59
CA GLY A 110 2.52 4.94 -22.49
C GLY A 110 1.10 5.40 -22.08
N LEU A 111 0.85 5.62 -20.79
CA LEU A 111 -0.42 6.18 -20.31
C LEU A 111 -0.70 7.58 -20.88
N GLY A 112 0.33 8.31 -21.31
CA GLY A 112 0.18 9.60 -21.99
C GLY A 112 -0.57 9.54 -23.31
N PHE A 113 -0.69 8.37 -23.93
CA PHE A 113 -1.44 8.16 -25.17
C PHE A 113 -2.86 7.65 -24.93
N VAL A 114 -3.28 7.47 -23.68
CA VAL A 114 -4.63 7.05 -23.31
C VAL A 114 -5.54 8.29 -23.23
N LEU A 115 -6.09 8.66 -24.37
CA LEU A 115 -6.91 9.86 -24.51
C LEU A 115 -8.40 9.49 -24.69
N PRO A 116 -9.34 10.38 -24.30
CA PRO A 116 -10.75 10.20 -24.60
C PRO A 116 -10.98 10.03 -26.11
N ASP A 117 -12.02 9.32 -26.48
CA ASP A 117 -12.45 9.09 -27.86
C ASP A 117 -11.41 8.42 -28.80
N THR A 118 -10.28 7.98 -28.24
CA THR A 118 -9.27 7.23 -29.01
C THR A 118 -9.66 5.75 -29.09
N PRO A 119 -9.76 5.17 -30.30
CA PRO A 119 -10.07 3.75 -30.44
C PRO A 119 -9.08 2.87 -29.66
N GLY A 120 -9.59 2.00 -28.79
CA GLY A 120 -8.75 1.10 -27.99
C GLY A 120 -8.13 1.73 -26.75
N ALA A 121 -8.41 3.00 -26.40
CA ALA A 121 -7.85 3.66 -25.24
C ALA A 121 -8.14 2.90 -23.92
N VAL A 122 -9.36 2.38 -23.75
CA VAL A 122 -9.75 1.64 -22.56
C VAL A 122 -8.92 0.36 -22.38
N PRO A 123 -8.88 -0.62 -23.30
CA PRO A 123 -8.07 -1.83 -23.11
C PRO A 123 -6.57 -1.55 -23.04
N ILE A 124 -6.05 -0.57 -23.77
CA ILE A 124 -4.64 -0.15 -23.68
C ILE A 124 -4.35 0.41 -22.29
N GLY A 125 -5.19 1.31 -21.78
CA GLY A 125 -5.07 1.88 -20.44
C GLY A 125 -5.10 0.81 -19.36
N MET A 126 -6.02 -0.17 -19.44
CA MET A 126 -6.09 -1.30 -18.52
C MET A 126 -4.80 -2.12 -18.50
N VAL A 127 -4.26 -2.48 -19.68
CA VAL A 127 -3.04 -3.29 -19.79
C VAL A 127 -1.83 -2.53 -19.25
N LEU A 128 -1.66 -1.26 -19.62
CA LEU A 128 -0.54 -0.45 -19.14
C LEU A 128 -0.62 -0.22 -17.63
N LEU A 129 -1.81 0.12 -17.11
CA LEU A 129 -2.03 0.31 -15.67
C LEU A 129 -1.76 -0.97 -14.88
N ALA A 130 -2.33 -2.11 -15.31
CA ALA A 130 -2.14 -3.40 -14.65
C ALA A 130 -0.67 -3.82 -14.65
N THR A 131 0.02 -3.69 -15.79
CA THR A 131 1.44 -4.06 -15.93
C THR A 131 2.32 -3.18 -15.02
N ALA A 132 2.11 -1.86 -15.03
CA ALA A 132 2.86 -0.94 -14.20
C ALA A 132 2.59 -1.18 -12.69
N TYR A 133 1.35 -1.50 -12.32
CA TYR A 133 0.99 -1.84 -10.93
C TYR A 133 1.66 -3.15 -10.47
N CYS A 134 1.74 -4.17 -11.32
CA CYS A 134 2.51 -5.38 -11.04
C CYS A 134 4.00 -5.06 -10.83
N CYS A 135 4.59 -4.24 -11.72
CA CYS A 135 5.97 -3.79 -11.57
C CYS A 135 6.20 -3.00 -10.29
N TYR A 136 5.27 -2.13 -9.91
CA TYR A 136 5.30 -1.40 -8.64
C TYR A 136 5.37 -2.36 -7.44
N THR A 137 4.50 -3.36 -7.39
CA THR A 137 4.45 -4.35 -6.32
C THR A 137 5.73 -5.23 -6.28
N ILE A 138 6.24 -5.64 -7.45
CA ILE A 138 7.50 -6.38 -7.55
C ILE A 138 8.67 -5.52 -7.04
N SER A 139 8.70 -4.24 -7.41
CA SER A 139 9.75 -3.33 -6.97
C SER A 139 9.79 -3.17 -5.45
N GLU A 140 8.63 -3.16 -4.80
CA GLU A 140 8.51 -3.11 -3.34
C GLU A 140 9.10 -4.36 -2.67
N LEU A 141 8.75 -5.54 -3.17
CA LEU A 141 9.27 -6.81 -2.67
C LEU A 141 10.80 -6.86 -2.78
N LEU A 142 11.35 -6.45 -3.93
CA LEU A 142 12.78 -6.41 -4.17
C LEU A 142 13.48 -5.40 -3.26
N HIS A 143 12.94 -4.20 -3.14
CA HIS A 143 13.47 -3.12 -2.31
C HIS A 143 13.54 -3.51 -0.84
N ASN A 144 12.45 -4.06 -0.29
CA ASN A 144 12.41 -4.54 1.08
C ASN A 144 13.44 -5.65 1.35
N SER A 145 13.71 -6.52 0.35
CA SER A 145 14.72 -7.57 0.47
C SER A 145 16.18 -7.06 0.52
N LEU A 146 16.41 -5.80 0.15
CA LEU A 146 17.73 -5.15 0.19
C LEU A 146 17.95 -4.32 1.48
N LEU A 147 16.92 -4.14 2.32
CA LEU A 147 17.03 -3.38 3.57
C LEU A 147 18.20 -3.86 4.47
N PRO A 148 18.45 -5.18 4.66
CA PRO A 148 19.58 -5.63 5.48
C PRO A 148 20.98 -5.20 4.95
N ALA A 149 21.10 -4.90 3.65
CA ALA A 149 22.33 -4.42 3.04
C ALA A 149 22.49 -2.89 3.09
N ALA A 150 21.45 -2.18 3.52
CA ALA A 150 21.44 -0.72 3.56
C ALA A 150 22.15 -0.11 4.79
N GLY A 151 22.43 -0.90 5.85
CA GLY A 151 23.09 -0.39 7.04
C GLY A 151 23.29 -1.44 8.13
N SER A 152 23.82 -1.02 9.27
CA SER A 152 23.94 -1.87 10.45
C SER A 152 22.57 -2.24 11.04
N PRO A 153 22.42 -3.36 11.76
CA PRO A 153 21.14 -3.76 12.36
C PRO A 153 20.50 -2.68 13.26
N LYS A 154 21.32 -1.84 13.91
CA LYS A 154 20.85 -0.74 14.74
C LYS A 154 20.30 0.44 13.93
N ALA A 155 20.79 0.65 12.70
CA ALA A 155 20.36 1.72 11.82
C ALA A 155 19.12 1.36 10.96
N LEU A 156 18.80 0.07 10.79
CA LEU A 156 17.70 -0.38 9.90
C LEU A 156 16.35 0.24 10.23
N PRO A 157 15.91 0.39 11.50
CA PRO A 157 14.63 1.03 11.81
C PRO A 157 14.58 2.49 11.34
N MET A 158 15.66 3.24 11.52
CA MET A 158 15.79 4.63 11.09
C MET A 158 15.77 4.73 9.56
N ILE A 159 16.52 3.87 8.86
CA ILE A 159 16.58 3.82 7.39
C ILE A 159 15.19 3.50 6.82
N SER A 160 14.49 2.52 7.37
CA SER A 160 13.13 2.16 6.97
C SER A 160 12.13 3.29 7.19
N GLY A 161 12.19 3.94 8.36
CA GLY A 161 11.34 5.11 8.66
C GLY A 161 11.61 6.30 7.73
N MET A 162 12.88 6.55 7.41
CA MET A 162 13.29 7.58 6.46
C MET A 162 12.77 7.30 5.04
N GLY A 163 12.83 6.03 4.59
CA GLY A 163 12.27 5.64 3.30
C GLY A 163 10.77 5.93 3.21
N LEU A 164 10.01 5.55 4.24
CA LEU A 164 8.58 5.82 4.30
C LEU A 164 8.29 7.33 4.27
N ALA A 165 9.03 8.13 5.05
CA ALA A 165 8.90 9.59 5.06
C ALA A 165 9.20 10.20 3.70
N MET A 166 10.32 9.80 3.07
CA MET A 166 10.71 10.27 1.73
C MET A 166 9.68 9.92 0.68
N GLY A 167 9.12 8.71 0.70
CA GLY A 167 8.06 8.30 -0.22
C GLY A 167 6.80 9.16 -0.08
N ASN A 168 6.34 9.41 1.13
CA ASN A 168 5.17 10.25 1.39
C ASN A 168 5.41 11.71 0.95
N ILE A 169 6.56 12.28 1.29
CA ILE A 169 6.92 13.65 0.89
C ILE A 169 7.00 13.75 -0.64
N ALA A 170 7.61 12.77 -1.32
CA ALA A 170 7.70 12.74 -2.78
C ALA A 170 6.30 12.73 -3.44
N GLY A 171 5.36 11.96 -2.89
CA GLY A 171 3.98 11.93 -3.34
C GLY A 171 3.31 13.31 -3.24
N VAL A 172 3.45 13.97 -2.07
CA VAL A 172 2.90 15.32 -1.85
C VAL A 172 3.57 16.33 -2.79
N VAL A 173 4.90 16.32 -2.91
CA VAL A 173 5.64 17.22 -3.80
C VAL A 173 5.19 17.06 -5.25
N MET A 174 5.00 15.83 -5.71
CA MET A 174 4.52 15.57 -7.05
C MET A 174 3.10 16.09 -7.26
N LEU A 175 2.17 15.83 -6.33
CA LEU A 175 0.79 16.34 -6.43
C LEU A 175 0.75 17.88 -6.46
N VAL A 176 1.50 18.55 -5.59
CA VAL A 176 1.63 20.02 -5.61
C VAL A 176 2.19 20.51 -6.95
N GLY A 177 3.22 19.84 -7.48
CA GLY A 177 3.80 20.17 -8.77
C GLY A 177 2.80 20.01 -9.93
N LEU A 178 1.97 18.95 -9.91
CA LEU A 178 0.93 18.73 -10.91
C LEU A 178 -0.20 19.74 -10.81
N ILE A 179 -0.61 20.15 -9.60
CA ILE A 179 -1.59 21.24 -9.40
C ILE A 179 -1.02 22.54 -9.98
N ALA A 180 0.23 22.86 -9.67
CA ALA A 180 0.88 24.06 -10.20
C ALA A 180 0.97 24.01 -11.73
N ALA A 181 1.38 22.89 -12.31
CA ALA A 181 1.42 22.70 -13.76
C ALA A 181 0.05 22.82 -14.41
N SER A 182 -1.00 22.28 -13.82
CA SER A 182 -2.37 22.35 -14.31
C SER A 182 -2.92 23.79 -14.32
N ASN A 183 -2.58 24.59 -13.32
CA ASN A 183 -3.14 25.95 -13.17
C ASN A 183 -2.28 27.04 -13.82
N LEU A 184 -0.95 26.88 -13.85
CA LEU A 184 -0.03 27.93 -14.31
C LEU A 184 0.43 27.72 -15.77
N SER A 185 0.30 26.52 -16.34
CA SER A 185 0.78 26.22 -17.70
C SER A 185 -0.36 26.20 -18.71
N LEU A 186 -0.43 27.23 -19.54
CA LEU A 186 -1.35 27.29 -20.68
C LEU A 186 -1.15 26.10 -21.64
N TRP A 187 0.08 25.60 -21.76
CA TRP A 187 0.37 24.44 -22.59
C TRP A 187 -0.29 23.16 -22.02
N VAL A 188 -0.25 22.95 -20.71
CA VAL A 188 -0.92 21.80 -20.05
C VAL A 188 -2.43 21.90 -20.24
N GLN A 189 -3.00 23.09 -20.05
CA GLN A 189 -4.44 23.33 -20.22
C GLN A 189 -4.91 23.10 -21.66
N ALA A 190 -4.05 23.34 -22.64
CA ALA A 190 -4.35 23.14 -24.07
C ALA A 190 -4.25 21.66 -24.50
N GLN A 191 -3.71 20.77 -23.68
CA GLN A 191 -3.59 19.36 -24.06
C GLN A 191 -4.93 18.62 -23.91
N PRO A 192 -5.24 17.67 -24.82
CA PRO A 192 -6.40 16.79 -24.65
C PRO A 192 -6.34 16.04 -23.30
N GLY A 193 -7.38 16.19 -22.47
CA GLY A 193 -7.42 15.60 -21.14
C GLY A 193 -6.57 16.30 -20.07
N GLY A 194 -5.91 17.43 -20.40
CA GLY A 194 -5.15 18.26 -19.47
C GLY A 194 -4.01 17.50 -18.76
N ILE A 195 -3.94 17.63 -17.45
CA ILE A 195 -2.89 16.99 -16.63
C ILE A 195 -3.08 15.47 -16.50
N GLY A 196 -4.30 14.94 -16.72
CA GLY A 196 -4.63 13.52 -16.57
C GLY A 196 -3.67 12.59 -17.32
N PRO A 197 -3.65 12.60 -18.68
CA PRO A 197 -2.74 11.77 -19.46
C PRO A 197 -1.28 12.18 -19.28
N LEU A 198 -0.98 13.48 -19.10
CA LEU A 198 0.39 13.96 -18.90
C LEU A 198 1.02 13.45 -17.61
N SER A 199 0.22 13.07 -16.60
CA SER A 199 0.70 12.52 -15.35
C SER A 199 1.57 11.26 -15.55
N GLY A 200 1.25 10.42 -16.54
CA GLY A 200 2.01 9.22 -16.86
C GLY A 200 3.46 9.50 -17.29
N PRO A 201 3.70 10.27 -18.38
CA PRO A 201 5.04 10.69 -18.79
C PRO A 201 5.83 11.43 -17.71
N ILE A 202 5.19 12.32 -16.95
CA ILE A 202 5.83 13.05 -15.85
C ILE A 202 6.35 12.08 -14.78
N VAL A 203 5.52 11.12 -14.37
CA VAL A 203 5.93 10.06 -13.43
C VAL A 203 7.04 9.19 -14.01
N ALA A 204 7.02 8.87 -15.30
CA ALA A 204 8.07 8.08 -15.95
C ALA A 204 9.44 8.80 -15.90
N VAL A 205 9.46 10.11 -16.16
CA VAL A 205 10.68 10.93 -16.03
C VAL A 205 11.15 10.96 -14.57
N TRP A 206 10.24 11.15 -13.62
CA TRP A 206 10.55 11.14 -12.19
C TRP A 206 11.18 9.81 -11.75
N LEU A 207 10.56 8.68 -12.13
CA LEU A 207 11.08 7.34 -11.85
C LEU A 207 12.51 7.17 -12.39
N GLY A 208 12.75 7.54 -13.66
CA GLY A 208 14.05 7.42 -14.30
C GLY A 208 15.13 8.29 -13.66
N LEU A 209 14.78 9.52 -13.26
CA LEU A 209 15.73 10.46 -12.67
C LEU A 209 16.11 10.07 -11.23
N PHE A 210 15.12 9.82 -10.39
CA PHE A 210 15.35 9.66 -8.96
C PHE A 210 15.77 8.25 -8.53
N ILE A 211 15.71 7.25 -9.42
CA ILE A 211 16.22 5.91 -9.15
C ILE A 211 17.77 5.83 -9.29
N ILE A 212 18.40 6.80 -9.95
CA ILE A 212 19.85 6.80 -10.25
C ILE A 212 20.70 6.63 -8.98
N PRO A 213 20.48 7.38 -7.88
CA PRO A 213 21.28 7.23 -6.66
C PRO A 213 21.24 5.81 -6.08
N PHE A 214 20.09 5.13 -6.17
CA PHE A 214 19.98 3.74 -5.74
C PHE A 214 20.93 2.84 -6.55
N PHE A 215 20.97 2.98 -7.87
CA PHE A 215 21.87 2.17 -8.71
C PHE A 215 23.34 2.49 -8.51
N LEU A 216 23.69 3.71 -8.13
CA LEU A 216 25.09 4.11 -7.91
C LEU A 216 25.62 3.62 -6.56
N PHE A 217 24.84 3.75 -5.49
CA PHE A 217 25.34 3.62 -4.12
C PHE A 217 24.87 2.36 -3.40
N MET A 218 23.75 1.74 -3.81
CA MET A 218 23.29 0.52 -3.15
C MET A 218 24.14 -0.68 -3.60
N PRO A 219 24.68 -1.50 -2.67
CA PRO A 219 25.44 -2.69 -3.04
C PRO A 219 24.55 -3.74 -3.70
N ASP A 220 25.07 -4.45 -4.67
CA ASP A 220 24.40 -5.61 -5.27
C ASP A 220 25.00 -6.90 -4.69
N ASN A 221 24.17 -7.82 -4.25
CA ASN A 221 24.63 -9.15 -3.89
C ASN A 221 24.94 -9.93 -5.17
N VAL A 222 26.23 -10.05 -5.49
CA VAL A 222 26.70 -10.73 -6.68
C VAL A 222 26.63 -12.25 -6.49
N GLY A 223 25.43 -12.81 -6.61
CA GLY A 223 25.27 -14.24 -6.88
C GLY A 223 25.40 -14.49 -8.39
N SER A 224 26.02 -15.59 -8.80
CA SER A 224 26.14 -15.94 -10.22
C SER A 224 24.76 -16.26 -10.82
N LEU A 225 24.53 -15.92 -12.12
CA LEU A 225 23.30 -16.33 -12.85
C LEU A 225 23.04 -17.86 -12.76
N GLY A 226 24.10 -18.66 -12.54
CA GLY A 226 24.01 -20.10 -12.32
C GLY A 226 23.41 -20.48 -10.96
N SER A 227 23.55 -19.65 -9.93
CA SER A 227 22.92 -19.89 -8.61
C SER A 227 21.43 -19.62 -8.64
N TRP A 228 20.98 -18.68 -9.46
CA TRP A 228 19.55 -18.37 -9.72
C TRP A 228 18.79 -19.60 -10.22
N ARG A 229 19.35 -20.25 -11.27
CA ARG A 229 18.77 -21.45 -11.87
C ARG A 229 18.76 -22.63 -10.91
N LYS A 230 19.86 -22.81 -10.15
CA LYS A 230 19.98 -23.88 -9.13
C LYS A 230 19.04 -23.62 -7.94
N GLY A 231 18.94 -22.39 -7.46
CA GLY A 231 18.05 -22.00 -6.37
C GLY A 231 16.59 -22.23 -6.71
N ALA A 232 16.13 -21.78 -7.87
CA ALA A 232 14.77 -22.01 -8.35
C ALA A 232 14.45 -23.50 -8.47
N VAL A 233 15.35 -24.30 -9.07
CA VAL A 233 15.17 -25.74 -9.22
C VAL A 233 15.13 -26.46 -7.87
N GLN A 234 16.03 -26.14 -6.92
CA GLN A 234 16.06 -26.83 -5.60
C GLN A 234 14.86 -26.50 -4.70
N THR A 235 14.29 -25.32 -4.81
CA THR A 235 13.14 -24.94 -3.96
C THR A 235 11.85 -25.59 -4.41
N PHE A 236 11.74 -25.86 -5.69
CA PHE A 236 10.55 -26.45 -6.29
C PHE A 236 10.61 -27.97 -6.46
N THR A 237 11.70 -28.65 -6.04
CA THR A 237 11.75 -30.12 -6.04
C THR A 237 11.26 -30.65 -4.68
N PRO A 238 10.05 -31.20 -4.58
CA PRO A 238 9.60 -31.82 -3.34
C PRO A 238 10.39 -33.11 -3.12
N PRO A 239 10.83 -33.40 -1.89
CA PRO A 239 11.68 -34.56 -1.61
C PRO A 239 11.04 -35.92 -1.89
N ASN A 240 9.73 -36.07 -2.03
CA ASN A 240 9.09 -37.39 -2.21
C ASN A 240 7.68 -37.36 -2.83
N PHE A 241 7.40 -36.55 -3.84
CA PHE A 241 6.07 -36.57 -4.47
C PHE A 241 6.14 -37.11 -5.90
N LYS A 242 5.94 -38.43 -6.05
CA LYS A 242 5.70 -39.10 -7.36
C LYS A 242 4.21 -39.03 -7.67
N LEU A 243 3.73 -37.95 -8.25
CA LEU A 243 2.43 -37.91 -8.89
C LEU A 243 2.64 -37.63 -10.40
N TRP A 244 2.29 -38.60 -11.22
CA TRP A 244 2.23 -38.54 -12.68
C TRP A 244 3.49 -38.04 -13.40
N GLY A 245 4.34 -38.98 -13.74
CA GLY A 245 5.61 -38.74 -14.44
C GLY A 245 5.40 -38.37 -15.89
N ALA A 246 5.30 -37.09 -16.21
CA ALA A 246 5.43 -36.68 -17.61
C ALA A 246 5.87 -35.23 -17.85
N VAL A 247 5.71 -34.25 -16.95
CA VAL A 247 6.14 -32.86 -17.25
C VAL A 247 6.78 -32.22 -16.02
N PRO A 248 8.10 -31.95 -16.01
CA PRO A 248 8.80 -31.37 -14.85
C PRO A 248 8.28 -29.99 -14.39
N GLY A 249 7.60 -29.21 -15.24
CA GLY A 249 7.07 -27.89 -14.91
C GLY A 249 5.70 -27.88 -14.22
N LEU A 250 4.83 -28.83 -14.47
CA LEU A 250 3.46 -28.88 -13.91
C LEU A 250 3.44 -29.30 -12.43
N ASN A 251 4.41 -30.10 -11.99
CA ASN A 251 4.51 -30.49 -10.58
C ASN A 251 4.78 -29.30 -9.65
N TYR A 252 5.37 -28.22 -10.13
CA TYR A 252 5.64 -27.01 -9.35
C TYR A 252 4.39 -26.18 -9.06
N LEU A 253 3.46 -26.11 -10.01
CA LEU A 253 2.21 -25.36 -9.85
C LEU A 253 1.30 -25.95 -8.76
N TRP A 254 1.38 -27.26 -8.53
CA TRP A 254 0.54 -27.95 -7.53
C TRP A 254 1.25 -28.21 -6.20
N SER A 255 2.55 -28.48 -6.18
CA SER A 255 3.28 -28.76 -4.95
C SER A 255 3.49 -27.49 -4.09
N GLY A 256 3.67 -26.33 -4.72
CA GLY A 256 3.80 -25.05 -4.02
C GLY A 256 2.59 -24.72 -3.13
N PRO A 257 1.36 -24.67 -3.70
CA PRO A 257 0.14 -24.42 -2.93
C PRO A 257 -0.13 -25.47 -1.84
N ILE A 258 0.11 -26.76 -2.12
CA ILE A 258 -0.10 -27.83 -1.13
C ILE A 258 0.88 -27.68 0.04
N ASN A 259 2.17 -27.44 -0.23
CA ASN A 259 3.18 -27.24 0.80
C ASN A 259 2.89 -25.97 1.60
N ALA A 260 2.45 -24.89 0.96
CA ALA A 260 2.00 -23.68 1.64
C ALA A 260 0.80 -23.94 2.55
N ALA A 261 -0.20 -24.70 2.09
CA ALA A 261 -1.36 -25.06 2.89
C ALA A 261 -0.98 -25.94 4.10
N LEU A 262 -0.10 -26.90 3.93
CA LEU A 262 0.42 -27.73 5.03
C LEU A 262 1.22 -26.90 6.02
N PHE A 263 2.04 -26.00 5.55
CA PHE A 263 2.83 -25.08 6.37
C PHE A 263 1.92 -24.13 7.17
N ILE A 264 0.93 -23.51 6.53
CA ILE A 264 -0.07 -22.69 7.20
C ILE A 264 -0.83 -23.51 8.26
N ARG A 265 -1.25 -24.74 7.93
CA ARG A 265 -1.91 -25.63 8.89
C ARG A 265 -1.03 -25.94 10.10
N GLN A 266 0.27 -26.17 9.89
CA GLN A 266 1.22 -26.35 10.99
C GLN A 266 1.31 -25.08 11.85
N LYS A 267 1.42 -23.90 11.26
CA LYS A 267 1.47 -22.63 11.98
C LYS A 267 0.21 -22.34 12.78
N PHE A 268 -0.96 -22.73 12.25
CA PHE A 268 -2.21 -22.68 13.01
C PHE A 268 -2.19 -23.56 14.28
N LYS A 269 -1.49 -24.70 14.25
CA LYS A 269 -1.33 -25.54 15.44
C LYS A 269 -0.34 -24.95 16.45
N GLU A 270 0.74 -24.35 15.95
CA GLU A 270 1.81 -23.79 16.78
C GLU A 270 1.42 -22.47 17.46
N SER A 271 0.70 -21.60 16.76
CA SER A 271 0.34 -20.25 17.21
C SER A 271 -1.05 -19.84 16.71
N PRO A 272 -2.11 -20.50 17.25
CA PRO A 272 -3.47 -20.33 16.72
C PRO A 272 -3.98 -18.89 16.83
N ASN A 273 -3.67 -18.18 17.91
CA ASN A 273 -4.14 -16.81 18.13
C ASN A 273 -3.52 -15.82 17.12
N VAL A 274 -2.21 -15.92 16.86
CA VAL A 274 -1.53 -15.08 15.86
C VAL A 274 -2.09 -15.35 14.46
N MET A 275 -2.35 -16.62 14.13
CA MET A 275 -2.89 -16.97 12.80
C MET A 275 -4.34 -16.49 12.62
N LYS A 276 -5.18 -16.56 13.67
CA LYS A 276 -6.53 -15.98 13.65
C LYS A 276 -6.50 -14.46 13.44
N PHE A 277 -5.57 -13.76 14.12
CA PHE A 277 -5.35 -12.34 13.92
C PHE A 277 -4.94 -12.03 12.47
N LEU A 278 -3.96 -12.77 11.93
CA LEU A 278 -3.50 -12.57 10.55
C LEU A 278 -4.63 -12.77 9.52
N LEU A 279 -5.52 -13.76 9.73
CA LEU A 279 -6.69 -13.94 8.87
C LEU A 279 -7.69 -12.78 8.95
N ALA A 280 -8.03 -12.34 10.17
CA ALA A 280 -8.91 -11.19 10.33
C ALA A 280 -8.30 -9.93 9.70
N ARG A 281 -6.97 -9.76 9.87
CA ARG A 281 -6.22 -8.67 9.27
C ARG A 281 -6.24 -8.71 7.74
N MET A 282 -6.08 -9.86 7.12
CA MET A 282 -6.17 -9.99 5.66
C MET A 282 -7.45 -9.35 5.13
N ILE A 283 -8.58 -9.63 5.76
CA ILE A 283 -9.89 -9.16 5.32
C ILE A 283 -10.02 -7.63 5.43
N TYR A 284 -9.72 -7.04 6.61
CA TYR A 284 -9.86 -5.59 6.74
C TYR A 284 -8.73 -4.80 6.06
N ALA A 285 -7.54 -5.40 5.87
CA ALA A 285 -6.45 -4.76 5.13
C ALA A 285 -6.79 -4.59 3.65
N ASP A 286 -7.54 -5.52 3.06
CA ASP A 286 -8.06 -5.36 1.70
C ASP A 286 -9.05 -4.19 1.61
N GLY A 287 -9.88 -4.00 2.64
CA GLY A 287 -10.73 -2.82 2.78
C GLY A 287 -9.92 -1.52 2.83
N LEU A 288 -8.84 -1.47 3.64
CA LEU A 288 -7.95 -0.31 3.69
C LEU A 288 -7.28 -0.03 2.34
N ALA A 289 -6.83 -1.07 1.65
CA ALA A 289 -6.23 -0.94 0.32
C ALA A 289 -7.20 -0.33 -0.70
N VAL A 290 -8.47 -0.73 -0.67
CA VAL A 290 -9.52 -0.16 -1.55
C VAL A 290 -9.79 1.29 -1.23
N LEU A 291 -9.95 1.67 0.04
CA LEU A 291 -10.15 3.08 0.42
C LEU A 291 -9.04 3.96 -0.14
N LEU A 292 -7.80 3.48 -0.10
CA LEU A 292 -6.66 4.20 -0.64
C LEU A 292 -6.66 4.21 -2.18
N THR A 293 -6.88 3.08 -2.84
CA THR A 293 -6.70 2.96 -4.31
C THR A 293 -7.88 3.46 -5.13
N LEU A 294 -9.10 3.30 -4.64
CA LEU A 294 -10.32 3.68 -5.37
C LEU A 294 -11.00 4.94 -4.82
N GLY A 295 -10.51 5.51 -3.71
CA GLY A 295 -11.09 6.71 -3.10
C GLY A 295 -11.12 7.91 -4.06
N GLY A 296 -10.04 8.13 -4.83
CA GLY A 296 -9.98 9.18 -5.85
C GLY A 296 -11.01 9.00 -6.98
N VAL A 297 -11.18 7.74 -7.45
CA VAL A 297 -12.19 7.40 -8.47
C VAL A 297 -13.60 7.62 -7.92
N TYR A 298 -13.82 7.25 -6.66
CA TYR A 298 -15.10 7.42 -5.99
C TYR A 298 -15.52 8.90 -5.88
N VAL A 299 -14.66 9.75 -5.34
CA VAL A 299 -14.99 11.18 -5.17
C VAL A 299 -15.14 11.91 -6.50
N ALA A 300 -14.31 11.58 -7.48
CA ALA A 300 -14.44 12.14 -8.82
C ALA A 300 -15.72 11.71 -9.53
N GLY A 301 -16.20 10.48 -9.30
CA GLY A 301 -17.41 9.95 -9.93
C GLY A 301 -18.70 10.29 -9.19
N VAL A 302 -18.73 10.26 -7.85
CA VAL A 302 -19.95 10.47 -7.04
C VAL A 302 -20.15 11.93 -6.70
N LEU A 303 -19.07 12.66 -6.35
CA LEU A 303 -19.15 14.08 -6.01
C LEU A 303 -18.86 15.00 -7.21
N GLY A 304 -18.39 14.45 -8.32
CA GLY A 304 -18.02 15.23 -9.49
C GLY A 304 -16.75 16.07 -9.31
N TRP A 305 -15.89 15.73 -8.36
CA TRP A 305 -14.66 16.47 -8.08
C TRP A 305 -13.72 16.49 -9.28
N SER A 306 -13.21 17.67 -9.57
CA SER A 306 -12.15 17.87 -10.55
C SER A 306 -10.85 17.18 -10.12
N LEU A 307 -9.93 16.95 -11.05
CA LEU A 307 -8.62 16.37 -10.72
C LEU A 307 -7.86 17.23 -9.70
N THR A 308 -8.03 18.55 -9.71
CA THR A 308 -7.41 19.45 -8.74
C THR A 308 -7.94 19.18 -7.33
N GLU A 309 -9.25 19.03 -7.16
CA GLU A 309 -9.88 18.69 -5.88
C GLU A 309 -9.44 17.31 -5.39
N VAL A 310 -9.37 16.32 -6.28
CA VAL A 310 -8.87 14.98 -5.94
C VAL A 310 -7.39 15.01 -5.51
N MET A 311 -6.56 15.83 -6.14
CA MET A 311 -5.16 16.02 -5.72
C MET A 311 -5.05 16.70 -4.35
N ILE A 312 -5.84 17.73 -4.09
CA ILE A 312 -5.90 18.41 -2.77
C ILE A 312 -6.39 17.44 -1.70
N TYR A 313 -7.42 16.65 -1.99
CA TYR A 313 -7.87 15.55 -1.13
C TYR A 313 -6.73 14.62 -0.74
N GLY A 314 -5.91 14.20 -1.71
CA GLY A 314 -4.75 13.34 -1.48
C GLY A 314 -3.68 13.99 -0.60
N ILE A 315 -3.37 15.26 -0.84
CA ILE A 315 -2.39 16.01 -0.03
C ILE A 315 -2.85 16.12 1.41
N VAL A 316 -4.09 16.58 1.62
CA VAL A 316 -4.67 16.77 2.96
C VAL A 316 -4.79 15.44 3.69
N GLY A 317 -5.27 14.39 3.02
CA GLY A 317 -5.35 13.04 3.59
C GLY A 317 -4.00 12.50 4.02
N SER A 318 -2.94 12.73 3.22
CA SER A 318 -1.57 12.30 3.54
C SER A 318 -0.99 13.04 4.74
N LEU A 319 -1.20 14.37 4.83
CA LEU A 319 -0.71 15.19 5.94
C LEU A 319 -1.44 14.87 7.25
N ILE A 320 -2.75 14.77 7.20
CA ILE A 320 -3.58 14.45 8.38
C ILE A 320 -3.37 13.01 8.82
N GLY A 321 -3.22 12.09 7.86
CA GLY A 321 -2.94 10.69 8.15
C GLY A 321 -1.69 10.48 8.99
N ALA A 322 -0.67 11.34 8.86
CA ALA A 322 0.53 11.29 9.70
C ALA A 322 0.21 11.41 11.21
N LEU A 323 -0.84 12.16 11.58
CA LEU A 323 -1.31 12.25 12.97
C LEU A 323 -1.93 10.93 13.46
N GLY A 324 -2.43 10.10 12.55
CA GLY A 324 -3.05 8.82 12.86
C GLY A 324 -2.11 7.86 13.59
N GLY A 325 -0.82 7.86 13.26
CA GLY A 325 0.17 7.06 13.97
C GLY A 325 0.32 7.44 15.45
N ILE A 326 0.22 8.75 15.77
CA ILE A 326 0.26 9.27 17.14
C ILE A 326 -1.02 8.89 17.88
N VAL A 327 -2.17 9.07 17.23
CA VAL A 327 -3.49 8.74 17.82
C VAL A 327 -3.58 7.22 18.07
N GLY A 328 -3.15 6.39 17.13
CA GLY A 328 -3.12 4.93 17.30
C GLY A 328 -2.24 4.50 18.46
N GLY A 329 -1.02 5.01 18.56
CA GLY A 329 -0.13 4.74 19.68
C GLY A 329 -0.71 5.17 21.04
N TRP A 330 -1.40 6.31 21.08
CA TRP A 330 -2.11 6.77 22.29
C TRP A 330 -3.28 5.84 22.66
N LEU A 331 -4.10 5.43 21.67
CA LEU A 331 -5.20 4.49 21.88
C LEU A 331 -4.69 3.11 22.34
N ASP A 332 -3.60 2.62 21.76
CA ASP A 332 -2.96 1.36 22.15
C ASP A 332 -2.49 1.40 23.60
N GLY A 333 -1.91 2.51 24.04
CA GLY A 333 -1.48 2.72 25.42
C GLY A 333 -2.64 2.80 26.42
N TRP A 334 -3.79 3.36 26.00
CA TRP A 334 -4.93 3.57 26.88
C TRP A 334 -5.88 2.38 26.95
N LEU A 335 -6.25 1.79 25.79
CA LEU A 335 -7.25 0.73 25.68
C LEU A 335 -6.64 -0.67 25.57
N GLY A 336 -5.35 -0.75 25.25
CA GLY A 336 -4.68 -1.96 24.79
C GLY A 336 -4.95 -2.24 23.29
N PRO A 337 -4.06 -2.99 22.61
CA PRO A 337 -4.03 -3.06 21.13
C PRO A 337 -5.29 -3.67 20.53
N LYS A 338 -5.94 -4.65 21.17
CA LYS A 338 -7.17 -5.26 20.64
C LYS A 338 -8.32 -4.26 20.64
N ARG A 339 -8.55 -3.57 21.77
CA ARG A 339 -9.66 -2.61 21.88
C ARG A 339 -9.42 -1.37 21.04
N ALA A 340 -8.18 -0.88 20.97
CA ALA A 340 -7.80 0.22 20.10
C ALA A 340 -8.13 -0.11 18.64
N LEU A 341 -7.70 -1.26 18.15
CA LEU A 341 -7.98 -1.73 16.79
C LEU A 341 -9.49 -1.89 16.51
N MET A 342 -10.28 -2.37 17.49
CA MET A 342 -11.74 -2.45 17.36
C MET A 342 -12.39 -1.07 17.27
N VAL A 343 -11.94 -0.11 18.07
CA VAL A 343 -12.44 1.29 18.03
C VAL A 343 -12.10 1.92 16.66
N GLU A 344 -10.88 1.74 16.17
CA GLU A 344 -10.43 2.28 14.88
C GLU A 344 -11.22 1.68 13.71
N LEU A 345 -11.41 0.36 13.67
CA LEU A 345 -12.23 -0.31 12.65
C LEU A 345 -13.70 0.12 12.70
N THR A 346 -14.24 0.31 13.91
CA THR A 346 -15.60 0.82 14.08
C THR A 346 -15.72 2.27 13.60
N ALA A 347 -14.73 3.12 13.92
CA ALA A 347 -14.67 4.49 13.42
C ALA A 347 -14.61 4.54 11.90
N ILE A 348 -13.75 3.70 11.26
CA ILE A 348 -13.67 3.60 9.80
C ILE A 348 -15.03 3.19 9.20
N LEU A 349 -15.73 2.21 9.79
CA LEU A 349 -17.05 1.79 9.34
C LEU A 349 -18.08 2.92 9.41
N ILE A 350 -18.15 3.63 10.54
CA ILE A 350 -19.09 4.75 10.72
C ILE A 350 -18.78 5.86 9.72
N ILE A 351 -17.50 6.23 9.58
CA ILE A 351 -17.08 7.29 8.66
C ILE A 351 -17.37 6.90 7.21
N LEU A 352 -17.09 5.64 6.83
CA LEU A 352 -17.43 5.13 5.50
C LEU A 352 -18.93 5.24 5.22
N MET A 353 -19.78 4.87 6.18
CA MET A 353 -21.24 5.01 6.04
C MET A 353 -21.65 6.48 5.89
N LEU A 354 -21.04 7.39 6.63
CA LEU A 354 -21.26 8.82 6.48
C LEU A 354 -20.81 9.33 5.11
N GLN A 355 -19.64 8.92 4.63
CA GLN A 355 -19.14 9.28 3.30
C GLN A 355 -20.05 8.74 2.18
N LEU A 356 -20.52 7.49 2.30
CA LEU A 356 -21.48 6.90 1.35
C LEU A 356 -22.84 7.59 1.35
N SER A 357 -23.20 8.27 2.42
CA SER A 357 -24.45 9.01 2.53
C SER A 357 -24.44 10.37 1.81
N VAL A 358 -23.27 10.85 1.39
CA VAL A 358 -23.08 12.12 0.68
C VAL A 358 -23.10 11.88 -0.82
N THR A 359 -23.86 12.70 -1.52
CA THR A 359 -23.88 12.80 -3.00
C THR A 359 -23.66 14.25 -3.41
N GLN A 360 -23.53 14.50 -4.70
CA GLN A 360 -23.36 15.87 -5.22
C GLN A 360 -24.49 16.81 -4.76
N ASP A 361 -25.73 16.33 -4.68
CA ASP A 361 -26.91 17.16 -4.42
C ASP A 361 -27.50 16.99 -3.01
N SER A 362 -27.05 15.99 -2.22
CA SER A 362 -27.69 15.65 -0.95
C SER A 362 -26.77 15.01 0.07
N LEU A 363 -27.12 15.18 1.36
CA LEU A 363 -26.50 14.54 2.51
C LEU A 363 -27.44 13.51 3.14
N PHE A 364 -26.84 12.59 3.92
CA PHE A 364 -27.54 11.61 4.75
C PHE A 364 -28.59 10.81 3.97
N PHE A 365 -28.17 10.24 2.82
CA PHE A 365 -29.03 9.43 1.93
C PHE A 365 -30.27 10.19 1.39
N GLY A 366 -30.11 11.48 1.09
CA GLY A 366 -31.17 12.30 0.53
C GLY A 366 -32.05 13.03 1.54
N LEU A 367 -31.76 12.92 2.84
CA LEU A 367 -32.54 13.61 3.88
C LEU A 367 -32.35 15.14 3.86
N MET A 368 -31.22 15.63 3.37
CA MET A 368 -30.89 17.05 3.34
C MET A 368 -30.32 17.46 1.98
N PRO A 369 -30.93 18.45 1.27
CA PRO A 369 -30.34 18.98 0.03
C PRO A 369 -29.06 19.75 0.33
N ALA A 370 -28.03 19.56 -0.50
CA ALA A 370 -26.68 20.08 -0.22
C ALA A 370 -25.86 20.49 -1.46
N GLY A 371 -26.43 20.41 -2.67
CA GLY A 371 -25.77 20.84 -3.90
C GLY A 371 -25.66 22.36 -4.07
N HIS A 372 -26.13 23.17 -3.11
CA HIS A 372 -26.01 24.62 -3.17
C HIS A 372 -24.63 25.10 -2.70
N GLU A 373 -24.14 26.17 -3.31
CA GLU A 373 -22.89 26.82 -2.91
C GLU A 373 -23.03 27.46 -1.53
N VAL A 374 -22.04 27.24 -0.65
CA VAL A 374 -21.96 27.78 0.70
C VAL A 374 -20.78 28.71 0.91
N TRP A 375 -19.81 28.66 -0.02
CA TRP A 375 -18.64 29.56 -0.02
C TRP A 375 -18.00 29.57 -1.41
N ASP A 376 -17.07 30.50 -1.67
CA ASP A 376 -16.44 30.73 -2.96
C ASP A 376 -15.15 29.91 -3.22
N GLY A 377 -14.78 28.99 -2.31
CA GLY A 377 -13.54 28.22 -2.44
C GLY A 377 -12.27 29.08 -2.43
N PHE A 378 -12.23 30.17 -1.66
CA PHE A 378 -11.16 31.19 -1.70
C PHE A 378 -11.02 31.85 -3.09
N GLY A 379 -12.12 32.08 -3.78
CA GLY A 379 -12.14 32.63 -5.13
C GLY A 379 -11.77 31.66 -6.24
N THR A 380 -11.62 30.36 -5.94
CA THR A 380 -11.28 29.34 -6.92
C THR A 380 -12.48 28.48 -7.36
N GLY A 381 -13.60 28.53 -6.64
CA GLY A 381 -14.77 27.68 -6.85
C GLY A 381 -14.56 26.21 -6.40
N LEU A 382 -13.39 25.86 -5.85
CA LEU A 382 -13.11 24.50 -5.39
C LEU A 382 -13.84 24.19 -4.07
N PHE A 383 -14.40 22.97 -3.96
CA PHE A 383 -15.16 22.52 -2.78
C PHE A 383 -16.25 23.51 -2.35
N SER A 384 -16.95 24.12 -3.31
CA SER A 384 -17.85 25.23 -3.04
C SER A 384 -19.21 24.82 -2.50
N THR A 385 -19.64 23.58 -2.72
CA THR A 385 -20.94 23.09 -2.26
C THR A 385 -20.93 22.60 -0.82
N LEU A 386 -22.10 22.58 -0.18
CA LEU A 386 -22.26 22.02 1.16
C LEU A 386 -21.85 20.52 1.19
N SER A 387 -22.15 19.77 0.13
CA SER A 387 -21.75 18.37 -0.01
C SER A 387 -20.23 18.21 0.01
N ASP A 388 -19.51 19.06 -0.70
CA ASP A 388 -18.05 19.03 -0.75
C ASP A 388 -17.43 19.32 0.61
N VAL A 389 -17.91 20.37 1.28
CA VAL A 389 -17.41 20.76 2.60
C VAL A 389 -17.65 19.65 3.63
N VAL A 390 -18.84 19.08 3.67
CA VAL A 390 -19.17 18.00 4.62
C VAL A 390 -18.37 16.75 4.33
N TYR A 391 -18.24 16.35 3.06
CA TYR A 391 -17.41 15.20 2.70
C TYR A 391 -15.94 15.42 3.07
N PHE A 392 -15.42 16.63 2.83
CA PHE A 392 -14.06 17.00 3.18
C PHE A 392 -13.80 16.94 4.69
N LEU A 393 -14.78 17.34 5.51
CA LEU A 393 -14.70 17.19 6.96
C LEU A 393 -14.59 15.72 7.40
N PHE A 394 -15.23 14.78 6.70
CA PHE A 394 -15.11 13.36 6.99
C PHE A 394 -13.76 12.76 6.63
N ILE A 395 -12.97 13.42 5.77
CA ILE A 395 -11.61 12.98 5.42
C ILE A 395 -10.69 13.02 6.65
N VAL A 396 -10.84 14.01 7.52
CA VAL A 396 -9.99 14.19 8.70
C VAL A 396 -10.03 12.96 9.61
N PRO A 397 -11.18 12.56 10.16
CA PRO A 397 -11.25 11.37 11.00
C PRO A 397 -11.00 10.08 10.20
N ALA A 398 -11.32 10.02 8.91
CA ALA A 398 -11.00 8.87 8.06
C ALA A 398 -9.49 8.64 7.96
N ALA A 399 -8.74 9.67 7.58
CA ALA A 399 -7.29 9.58 7.42
C ALA A 399 -6.58 9.20 8.74
N ILE A 400 -7.01 9.80 9.85
CA ILE A 400 -6.50 9.47 11.18
C ILE A 400 -6.79 8.00 11.52
N SER A 401 -8.04 7.55 11.37
CA SER A 401 -8.44 6.19 11.75
C SER A 401 -7.78 5.12 10.87
N ILE A 402 -7.58 5.37 9.57
CA ILE A 402 -6.91 4.46 8.64
C ILE A 402 -5.45 4.25 9.08
N VAL A 403 -4.71 5.32 9.33
CA VAL A 403 -3.29 5.22 9.71
C VAL A 403 -3.13 4.69 11.13
N ALA A 404 -4.01 5.07 12.07
CA ALA A 404 -4.06 4.49 13.40
C ALA A 404 -4.26 2.97 13.33
N CYS A 405 -5.24 2.49 12.56
CA CYS A 405 -5.51 1.06 12.35
C CYS A 405 -4.29 0.29 11.80
N ILE A 406 -3.53 0.90 10.88
CA ILE A 406 -2.28 0.31 10.37
C ILE A 406 -1.23 0.21 11.49
N SER A 407 -1.09 1.25 12.32
CA SER A 407 -0.15 1.28 13.44
C SER A 407 -0.51 0.25 14.51
N SER A 408 -1.73 0.28 15.01
CA SER A 408 -2.26 -0.62 16.05
C SER A 408 -2.26 -2.07 15.59
N SER A 409 -2.47 -2.33 14.30
CA SER A 409 -2.36 -3.66 13.70
C SER A 409 -0.96 -4.25 13.83
N ARG A 410 0.10 -3.43 13.65
CA ARG A 410 1.50 -3.87 13.84
C ARG A 410 1.79 -4.11 15.32
N TYR A 411 1.33 -3.21 16.18
CA TYR A 411 1.53 -3.37 17.63
C TYR A 411 0.78 -4.60 18.18
N MET A 412 -0.44 -4.85 17.71
CA MET A 412 -1.20 -6.05 18.04
C MET A 412 -0.42 -7.33 17.68
N LEU A 413 0.20 -7.39 16.50
CA LEU A 413 1.04 -8.53 16.11
C LEU A 413 2.18 -8.75 17.09
N VAL A 414 2.90 -7.68 17.46
CA VAL A 414 4.01 -7.76 18.45
C VAL A 414 3.48 -8.27 19.80
N HIS A 415 2.32 -7.76 20.22
CA HIS A 415 1.72 -8.07 21.52
C HIS A 415 1.34 -9.55 21.69
N ILE A 416 0.82 -10.19 20.62
CA ILE A 416 0.37 -11.59 20.66
C ILE A 416 1.40 -12.60 20.20
N SER A 417 2.52 -12.14 19.61
CA SER A 417 3.55 -13.03 19.05
C SER A 417 4.58 -13.43 20.10
N PRO A 418 5.04 -14.70 20.10
CA PRO A 418 6.20 -15.10 20.88
C PRO A 418 7.44 -14.25 20.52
N PRO A 419 8.19 -13.72 21.53
CA PRO A 419 9.33 -12.82 21.28
C PRO A 419 10.37 -13.38 20.32
N GLU A 420 10.65 -14.69 20.41
CA GLU A 420 11.67 -15.39 19.63
C GLU A 420 11.27 -15.52 18.15
N ARG A 421 9.96 -15.33 17.83
CA ARG A 421 9.39 -15.58 16.51
C ARG A 421 8.74 -14.34 15.89
N ILE A 422 8.90 -13.16 16.48
CA ILE A 422 8.30 -11.90 15.98
C ILE A 422 8.67 -11.67 14.52
N GLY A 423 9.94 -11.86 14.14
CA GLY A 423 10.39 -11.67 12.76
C GLY A 423 9.70 -12.61 11.76
N GLU A 424 9.44 -13.87 12.15
CA GLU A 424 8.70 -14.83 11.35
C GLU A 424 7.26 -14.34 11.10
N PHE A 425 6.57 -13.88 12.14
CA PHE A 425 5.19 -13.41 12.03
C PHE A 425 5.07 -12.08 11.29
N PHE A 426 6.07 -11.20 11.34
CA PHE A 426 6.11 -10.03 10.44
C PHE A 426 6.24 -10.43 8.96
N GLY A 427 6.96 -11.51 8.65
CA GLY A 427 6.98 -12.09 7.31
C GLY A 427 5.59 -12.55 6.86
N PHE A 428 4.85 -13.26 7.72
CA PHE A 428 3.45 -13.63 7.44
C PHE A 428 2.53 -12.42 7.32
N TYR A 429 2.73 -11.41 8.16
CA TYR A 429 1.98 -10.16 8.12
C TYR A 429 2.11 -9.43 6.77
N ALA A 430 3.33 -9.37 6.23
CA ALA A 430 3.58 -8.78 4.92
C ALA A 430 3.01 -9.64 3.77
N MET A 431 3.21 -10.97 3.84
CA MET A 431 2.65 -11.91 2.86
C MET A 431 1.13 -11.87 2.82
N ALA A 432 0.48 -11.85 3.99
CA ALA A 432 -0.96 -11.82 4.10
C ALA A 432 -1.58 -10.63 3.35
N ALA A 433 -0.96 -9.45 3.44
CA ALA A 433 -1.42 -8.27 2.72
C ALA A 433 -1.30 -8.39 1.20
N SER A 434 -0.31 -9.15 0.70
CA SER A 434 -0.06 -9.26 -0.76
C SER A 434 -0.92 -10.33 -1.43
N VAL A 435 -1.30 -11.38 -0.70
CA VAL A 435 -2.04 -12.52 -1.26
C VAL A 435 -3.51 -12.20 -1.53
N THR A 436 -4.12 -11.33 -0.74
CA THR A 436 -5.55 -10.99 -0.83
C THR A 436 -5.85 -9.62 -1.38
N VAL A 437 -4.85 -8.78 -1.66
CA VAL A 437 -5.01 -7.39 -2.12
C VAL A 437 -5.96 -7.20 -3.32
N TRP A 438 -6.21 -8.25 -4.09
CA TRP A 438 -7.12 -8.25 -5.23
C TRP A 438 -8.60 -8.42 -4.84
N ILE A 439 -8.90 -8.95 -3.64
CA ILE A 439 -10.27 -9.25 -3.22
C ILE A 439 -11.07 -7.96 -3.03
N GLY A 440 -10.50 -6.97 -2.36
CA GLY A 440 -11.17 -5.71 -2.12
C GLY A 440 -11.61 -5.00 -3.41
N PRO A 441 -10.71 -4.72 -4.35
CA PRO A 441 -11.09 -4.14 -5.65
C PRO A 441 -12.07 -5.02 -6.45
N LEU A 442 -11.94 -6.36 -6.39
CA LEU A 442 -12.88 -7.26 -7.04
C LEU A 442 -14.29 -7.11 -6.48
N VAL A 443 -14.44 -7.07 -5.15
CA VAL A 443 -15.75 -6.88 -4.48
C VAL A 443 -16.38 -5.58 -4.95
N VAL A 444 -15.62 -4.47 -4.95
CA VAL A 444 -16.13 -3.18 -5.45
C VAL A 444 -16.52 -3.27 -6.92
N GLY A 445 -15.65 -3.82 -7.77
CA GLY A 445 -15.93 -3.94 -9.21
C GLY A 445 -17.17 -4.76 -9.51
N VAL A 446 -17.32 -5.94 -8.88
CA VAL A 446 -18.48 -6.83 -9.06
C VAL A 446 -19.77 -6.18 -8.54
N MET A 447 -19.75 -5.59 -7.34
CA MET A 447 -20.93 -4.93 -6.79
C MET A 447 -21.33 -3.70 -7.60
N THR A 448 -20.35 -2.88 -8.03
CA THR A 448 -20.63 -1.73 -8.89
C THR A 448 -21.28 -2.16 -10.20
N ALA A 449 -20.75 -3.20 -10.85
CA ALA A 449 -21.29 -3.71 -12.09
C ALA A 449 -22.70 -4.33 -11.92
N ALA A 450 -22.91 -5.08 -10.84
CA ALA A 450 -24.19 -5.76 -10.59
C ALA A 450 -25.32 -4.79 -10.29
N PHE A 451 -25.06 -3.71 -9.56
CA PHE A 451 -26.08 -2.74 -9.16
C PHE A 451 -26.06 -1.46 -10.00
N ASN A 452 -25.10 -1.32 -10.91
CA ASN A 452 -24.87 -0.12 -11.72
C ASN A 452 -24.82 1.17 -10.88
N ASP A 453 -24.23 1.08 -9.67
CA ASP A 453 -24.14 2.17 -8.69
C ASP A 453 -22.76 2.13 -8.00
N GLN A 454 -22.02 3.27 -8.06
CA GLN A 454 -20.71 3.41 -7.45
C GLN A 454 -20.75 3.31 -5.92
N ARG A 455 -21.79 3.84 -5.29
CA ARG A 455 -21.95 3.88 -3.84
C ARG A 455 -22.23 2.47 -3.29
N ILE A 456 -23.13 1.72 -3.96
CA ILE A 456 -23.38 0.32 -3.61
C ILE A 456 -22.11 -0.51 -3.81
N GLY A 457 -21.38 -0.31 -4.91
CA GLY A 457 -20.09 -0.96 -5.12
C GLY A 457 -19.11 -0.68 -4.00
N PHE A 458 -18.95 0.59 -3.64
CA PHE A 458 -18.01 1.00 -2.60
C PHE A 458 -18.45 0.56 -1.19
N SER A 459 -19.76 0.35 -0.94
CA SER A 459 -20.27 -0.20 0.32
C SER A 459 -19.77 -1.62 0.61
N GLY A 460 -19.36 -2.37 -0.42
CA GLY A 460 -18.69 -3.67 -0.27
C GLY A 460 -17.42 -3.62 0.58
N VAL A 461 -16.76 -2.47 0.62
CA VAL A 461 -15.61 -2.23 1.51
C VAL A 461 -16.04 -2.29 2.99
N GLY A 462 -17.23 -1.78 3.30
CA GLY A 462 -17.81 -1.88 4.64
C GLY A 462 -18.00 -3.32 5.11
N LEU A 463 -18.35 -4.23 4.20
CA LEU A 463 -18.43 -5.65 4.52
C LEU A 463 -17.08 -6.23 4.92
N LEU A 464 -15.99 -5.84 4.25
CA LEU A 464 -14.64 -6.30 4.59
C LEU A 464 -14.22 -5.80 5.99
N PHE A 465 -14.50 -4.53 6.31
CA PHE A 465 -14.23 -4.00 7.65
C PHE A 465 -15.09 -4.68 8.72
N LEU A 466 -16.36 -4.91 8.46
CA LEU A 466 -17.26 -5.60 9.39
C LEU A 466 -16.79 -7.03 9.68
N LEU A 467 -16.44 -7.79 8.65
CA LEU A 467 -15.93 -9.15 8.80
C LEU A 467 -14.59 -9.16 9.54
N GLY A 468 -13.70 -8.21 9.24
CA GLY A 468 -12.43 -8.04 9.96
C GLY A 468 -12.65 -7.69 11.43
N LEU A 469 -13.56 -6.78 11.73
CA LEU A 469 -13.94 -6.40 13.11
C LEU A 469 -14.53 -7.59 13.89
N ILE A 470 -15.43 -8.35 13.29
CA ILE A 470 -15.98 -9.60 13.87
C ILE A 470 -14.83 -10.58 14.13
N GLY A 471 -13.90 -10.73 13.18
CA GLY A 471 -12.71 -11.57 13.31
C GLY A 471 -11.88 -11.20 14.54
N ILE A 472 -11.57 -9.91 14.71
CA ILE A 472 -10.80 -9.41 15.85
C ILE A 472 -11.59 -9.57 17.16
N ALA A 473 -12.87 -9.21 17.16
CA ALA A 473 -13.68 -9.21 18.38
C ALA A 473 -13.83 -10.60 18.99
N PHE A 474 -14.17 -11.60 18.17
CA PHE A 474 -14.60 -12.92 18.63
C PHE A 474 -13.53 -14.02 18.56
N PHE A 475 -12.55 -13.89 17.65
CA PHE A 475 -11.59 -14.98 17.43
C PHE A 475 -10.18 -14.70 17.94
N VAL A 476 -9.82 -13.43 18.21
CA VAL A 476 -8.49 -13.05 18.67
C VAL A 476 -8.50 -12.80 20.18
N GLU A 477 -7.55 -13.37 20.90
CA GLU A 477 -7.37 -13.18 22.34
C GLU A 477 -6.17 -12.26 22.59
N ALA A 478 -6.35 -11.17 23.31
CA ALA A 478 -5.27 -10.22 23.66
C ALA A 478 -5.50 -9.57 25.05
N ASP A 479 -6.33 -10.19 25.90
CA ASP A 479 -6.72 -9.60 27.19
C ASP A 479 -5.68 -9.74 28.29
N LYS A 480 -4.60 -10.49 28.08
CA LYS A 480 -3.50 -10.63 29.03
C LYS A 480 -2.25 -9.97 28.47
N THR A 481 -1.77 -8.92 29.14
CA THR A 481 -0.44 -8.37 28.85
C THR A 481 0.58 -9.50 29.00
N PRO A 482 1.30 -9.88 27.94
CA PRO A 482 2.29 -10.93 28.00
C PRO A 482 3.31 -10.67 29.13
N GLU A 483 3.76 -11.69 29.84
CA GLU A 483 4.69 -11.54 30.96
C GLU A 483 5.99 -10.82 30.59
N HIS A 484 6.45 -10.97 29.34
CA HIS A 484 7.65 -10.28 28.84
C HIS A 484 7.49 -8.76 28.71
N LEU A 485 6.26 -8.23 28.61
CA LEU A 485 5.98 -6.78 28.62
C LEU A 485 5.75 -6.22 30.02
N LYS A 486 5.55 -7.09 31.03
CA LYS A 486 5.40 -6.69 32.43
C LYS A 486 6.72 -6.40 33.14
N SER A 487 7.84 -6.82 32.58
CA SER A 487 9.15 -6.78 33.24
C SER A 487 10.04 -5.60 32.84
N SER A 488 9.59 -4.66 32.01
CA SER A 488 10.33 -3.41 31.80
C SER A 488 9.97 -2.41 32.90
N PRO A 489 10.91 -2.02 33.80
CA PRO A 489 10.67 -0.94 34.73
C PRO A 489 10.41 0.33 33.95
N GLN A 490 9.32 1.00 34.26
CA GLN A 490 9.09 2.38 33.83
C GLN A 490 10.17 3.24 34.46
N SER A 491 11.20 3.58 33.70
CA SER A 491 12.21 4.57 34.06
C SER A 491 12.09 5.78 33.14
#